data_eb0e1a700432a281105ba374c22ebca4
#
_entry.id   eb0e1a700432a281105ba374c22ebca4
#
_cell.length_a   1.000
_cell.length_b   1.000
_cell.length_c   1.000
_cell.angle_alpha   90.00
_cell.angle_beta   90.00
_cell.angle_gamma   90.00
#
_symmetry.space_group_name_H-M   'P 1'
#
loop_
_entity.id
_entity.type
_entity.pdbx_description
1 polymer ?
#
loop_
_entity_poly.entity_id
_entity_poly.type
_entity_poly.pdbx_seq_one_letter_code
_entity_poly.pdbx_strand_id
1 'polypeptide(L)'
;MRQQLELPAGLEGNLWRYRNLGRANAMHHHAELEFNLVTQGAGLYLLAHRQYKIRRGDLLWLFPAQEHVLIEQSLDFEMWIGVFKPVMVRRVALDPTAKILRQANPPGEFCRRLPQRDLVRLEESFAEIAAANDRRGLFNAGLSYALLDAWQQFERAAEVPVRDVHPAVEKAARLIRDETAALSLDELAKRAGLSATRLSRLFKQQTGVALVDFRNRQRIERFLELYGTGQRRTMSDAALEAGFGSYPQFHRIFKRVIGCSPGDYRTKRL
;
A
#
# COMPACT_ATOMS: atom_id res chain seq x y z
N MET A 1 -5.65 -14.18 1.96
CA MET A 1 -5.51 -14.66 0.55
C MET A 1 -4.37 -13.88 -0.07
N ARG A 2 -3.36 -14.55 -0.67
CA ARG A 2 -2.33 -13.86 -1.45
C ARG A 2 -3.02 -13.29 -2.68
N GLN A 3 -3.13 -11.98 -2.79
CA GLN A 3 -3.55 -11.35 -4.04
C GLN A 3 -2.38 -11.45 -5.01
N GLN A 4 -2.55 -12.21 -6.07
CA GLN A 4 -1.62 -12.20 -7.19
C GLN A 4 -1.85 -10.90 -7.95
N LEU A 5 -0.83 -10.04 -8.01
CA LEU A 5 -0.87 -8.92 -8.94
C LEU A 5 -0.96 -9.49 -10.36
N GLU A 6 -2.06 -9.19 -11.06
CA GLU A 6 -2.19 -9.55 -12.47
C GLU A 6 -1.26 -8.66 -13.31
N LEU A 7 0.03 -9.01 -13.29
CA LEU A 7 0.98 -8.36 -14.18
C LEU A 7 0.75 -8.86 -15.61
N PRO A 8 0.70 -7.97 -16.59
CA PRO A 8 0.51 -8.35 -17.99
C PRO A 8 1.49 -9.44 -18.41
N ALA A 9 1.03 -10.36 -19.27
CA ALA A 9 1.84 -11.48 -19.75
C ALA A 9 3.14 -10.97 -20.38
N GLY A 10 4.28 -11.48 -19.86
CA GLY A 10 5.61 -11.15 -20.35
C GLY A 10 6.26 -9.90 -19.75
N LEU A 11 5.61 -9.16 -18.87
CA LEU A 11 6.29 -8.18 -18.04
C LEU A 11 6.93 -8.84 -16.84
N GLU A 12 8.11 -8.38 -16.48
CA GLU A 12 8.92 -8.89 -15.35
C GLU A 12 8.64 -8.15 -14.04
N GLY A 13 7.76 -7.16 -14.09
CA GLY A 13 7.33 -6.31 -13.00
C GLY A 13 6.40 -5.23 -13.49
N ASN A 14 6.21 -4.20 -12.67
CA ASN A 14 5.51 -2.99 -13.05
C ASN A 14 6.09 -1.77 -12.31
N LEU A 15 5.93 -0.58 -12.90
CA LEU A 15 6.37 0.68 -12.33
C LEU A 15 5.32 1.75 -12.67
N TRP A 16 4.71 2.35 -11.65
CA TRP A 16 3.64 3.35 -11.86
C TRP A 16 3.60 4.39 -10.75
N ARG A 17 2.99 5.52 -11.05
CA ARG A 17 2.75 6.59 -10.08
C ARG A 17 1.41 6.41 -9.40
N TYR A 18 1.41 6.25 -8.09
CA TYR A 18 0.25 6.26 -7.25
C TYR A 18 -0.05 7.69 -6.78
N ARG A 19 -1.32 8.07 -6.81
CA ARG A 19 -1.83 9.34 -6.26
C ARG A 19 -3.02 9.08 -5.39
N ASN A 20 -3.05 9.74 -4.23
CA ASN A 20 -4.23 9.75 -3.39
C ASN A 20 -5.28 10.69 -4.00
N LEU A 21 -6.10 10.18 -4.89
CA LEU A 21 -7.21 10.92 -5.50
C LEU A 21 -8.47 10.93 -4.62
N GLY A 22 -8.35 10.71 -3.30
CA GLY A 22 -9.50 10.42 -2.46
C GLY A 22 -10.18 9.09 -2.81
N ARG A 23 -9.57 8.35 -3.72
CA ARG A 23 -9.95 6.98 -4.08
C ARG A 23 -9.02 6.07 -3.30
N ALA A 24 -9.61 5.21 -2.56
CA ALA A 24 -8.89 4.13 -1.94
C ALA A 24 -8.32 3.22 -3.04
N ASN A 25 -7.05 3.00 -3.01
CA ASN A 25 -6.42 1.92 -3.75
C ASN A 25 -6.05 0.84 -2.76
N ALA A 26 -6.58 -0.35 -2.95
CA ALA A 26 -6.21 -1.50 -2.17
C ALA A 26 -4.71 -1.72 -2.33
N MET A 27 -3.99 -1.55 -1.24
CA MET A 27 -2.60 -1.96 -1.20
C MET A 27 -2.56 -3.47 -0.98
N HIS A 28 -1.81 -4.17 -1.81
CA HIS A 28 -1.85 -5.61 -1.93
C HIS A 28 -0.66 -6.24 -1.20
N HIS A 29 -0.91 -7.41 -0.59
CA HIS A 29 0.15 -8.32 -0.20
C HIS A 29 0.42 -9.24 -1.39
N HIS A 30 1.63 -9.19 -1.93
CA HIS A 30 2.04 -9.99 -3.09
C HIS A 30 3.38 -10.69 -2.84
N ALA A 31 3.70 -11.69 -3.69
CA ALA A 31 4.92 -12.47 -3.58
C ALA A 31 6.14 -11.79 -4.22
N GLU A 32 5.96 -10.61 -4.76
CA GLU A 32 6.95 -9.82 -5.46
C GLU A 32 7.71 -8.92 -4.48
N LEU A 33 8.93 -8.56 -4.84
CA LEU A 33 9.66 -7.46 -4.20
C LEU A 33 9.04 -6.15 -4.65
N GLU A 34 8.84 -5.21 -3.72
CA GLU A 34 8.29 -3.88 -4.01
C GLU A 34 9.18 -2.79 -3.43
N PHE A 35 9.22 -1.64 -4.09
CA PHE A 35 9.61 -0.40 -3.44
C PHE A 35 8.53 0.68 -3.59
N ASN A 36 8.51 1.60 -2.61
CA ASN A 36 7.67 2.79 -2.64
C ASN A 36 8.54 4.03 -2.42
N LEU A 37 8.58 4.95 -3.40
CA LEU A 37 9.27 6.22 -3.31
C LEU A 37 8.24 7.35 -3.17
N VAL A 38 8.18 7.98 -1.99
CA VAL A 38 7.23 9.07 -1.73
C VAL A 38 7.70 10.35 -2.41
N THR A 39 6.87 10.89 -3.30
CA THR A 39 7.18 12.08 -4.10
C THR A 39 6.44 13.32 -3.62
N GLN A 40 5.30 13.15 -2.91
CA GLN A 40 4.53 14.25 -2.33
C GLN A 40 3.73 13.80 -1.11
N GLY A 41 3.45 14.74 -0.20
CA GLY A 41 2.64 14.49 0.99
C GLY A 41 3.35 13.69 2.07
N ALA A 42 2.54 13.11 2.95
CA ALA A 42 2.99 12.29 4.09
C ALA A 42 2.04 11.11 4.33
N GLY A 43 2.55 10.06 4.93
CA GLY A 43 1.78 8.87 5.27
C GLY A 43 2.32 8.14 6.50
N LEU A 44 1.61 7.10 6.89
CA LEU A 44 1.97 6.23 8.00
C LEU A 44 1.93 4.78 7.55
N TYR A 45 3.09 4.13 7.48
CA TYR A 45 3.23 2.70 7.23
C TYR A 45 3.42 1.91 8.51
N LEU A 46 2.75 0.75 8.59
CA LEU A 46 3.18 -0.34 9.46
C LEU A 46 3.88 -1.38 8.58
N LEU A 47 5.09 -1.75 8.95
CA LEU A 47 5.91 -2.73 8.25
C LEU A 47 6.68 -3.57 9.27
N ALA A 48 6.50 -4.89 9.27
CA ALA A 48 7.23 -5.82 10.12
C ALA A 48 7.31 -5.38 11.60
N HIS A 49 6.14 -5.11 12.22
CA HIS A 49 5.98 -4.63 13.61
C HIS A 49 6.57 -3.24 13.90
N ARG A 50 6.86 -2.47 12.86
CA ARG A 50 7.43 -1.12 12.97
C ARG A 50 6.55 -0.08 12.30
N GLN A 51 6.56 1.11 12.85
CA GLN A 51 5.83 2.27 12.34
C GLN A 51 6.81 3.24 11.69
N TYR A 52 6.54 3.59 10.44
CA TYR A 52 7.27 4.58 9.67
C TYR A 52 6.35 5.75 9.34
N LYS A 53 6.72 6.95 9.82
CA LYS A 53 6.13 8.21 9.32
C LYS A 53 6.89 8.61 8.09
N ILE A 54 6.26 8.38 6.94
CA ILE A 54 6.87 8.63 5.64
C ILE A 54 6.45 9.98 5.09
N ARG A 55 7.33 10.58 4.33
CA ARG A 55 7.12 11.86 3.63
C ARG A 55 7.95 11.92 2.37
N ARG A 56 7.79 13.01 1.60
CA ARG A 56 8.59 13.23 0.38
C ARG A 56 10.07 12.90 0.58
N GLY A 57 10.62 12.11 -0.32
CA GLY A 57 12.00 11.64 -0.34
C GLY A 57 12.22 10.30 0.38
N ASP A 58 11.24 9.76 1.08
CA ASP A 58 11.37 8.45 1.73
C ASP A 58 11.18 7.34 0.70
N LEU A 59 12.16 6.43 0.67
CA LEU A 59 12.18 5.21 -0.14
C LEU A 59 12.05 4.01 0.79
N LEU A 60 11.01 3.20 0.57
CA LEU A 60 10.73 1.98 1.32
C LEU A 60 10.92 0.75 0.44
N TRP A 61 11.51 -0.30 0.99
CA TRP A 61 11.53 -1.63 0.39
C TRP A 61 10.60 -2.55 1.16
N LEU A 62 9.75 -3.27 0.44
CA LEU A 62 8.73 -4.18 0.95
C LEU A 62 9.04 -5.58 0.41
N PHE A 63 9.44 -6.46 1.31
CA PHE A 63 9.84 -7.82 0.94
C PHE A 63 8.66 -8.78 0.98
N PRO A 64 8.68 -9.88 0.17
CA PRO A 64 7.52 -10.76 -0.05
C PRO A 64 6.86 -11.34 1.20
N ALA A 65 7.63 -11.60 2.26
CA ALA A 65 7.08 -12.13 3.51
C ALA A 65 6.91 -11.07 4.61
N GLN A 66 7.23 -9.81 4.31
CA GLN A 66 7.01 -8.70 5.24
C GLN A 66 5.62 -8.13 5.06
N GLU A 67 4.82 -8.25 6.10
CA GLU A 67 3.50 -7.66 6.13
C GLU A 67 3.59 -6.14 6.24
N HIS A 68 2.85 -5.44 5.39
CA HIS A 68 2.87 -3.99 5.35
C HIS A 68 1.47 -3.40 5.14
N VAL A 69 1.20 -2.28 5.78
CA VAL A 69 -0.09 -1.57 5.69
C VAL A 69 0.14 -0.06 5.71
N LEU A 70 -0.37 0.64 4.72
CA LEU A 70 -0.50 2.09 4.76
C LEU A 70 -1.74 2.45 5.60
N ILE A 71 -1.53 3.02 6.79
CA ILE A 71 -2.60 3.34 7.76
C ILE A 71 -3.26 4.68 7.43
N GLU A 72 -2.47 5.65 7.04
CA GLU A 72 -2.91 7.01 6.77
C GLU A 72 -2.06 7.65 5.68
N GLN A 73 -2.68 8.56 4.93
CA GLN A 73 -2.00 9.35 3.91
C GLN A 73 -2.66 10.73 3.80
N SER A 74 -1.87 11.76 3.54
CA SER A 74 -2.38 13.11 3.26
C SER A 74 -3.14 13.16 1.93
N LEU A 75 -3.98 14.16 1.74
CA LEU A 75 -4.79 14.30 0.51
C LEU A 75 -3.94 14.46 -0.75
N ASP A 76 -2.77 15.07 -0.60
CA ASP A 76 -1.80 15.30 -1.67
C ASP A 76 -0.75 14.18 -1.79
N PHE A 77 -0.98 13.03 -1.14
CA PHE A 77 0.00 11.95 -1.12
C PHE A 77 0.21 11.33 -2.51
N GLU A 78 1.47 11.30 -2.93
CA GLU A 78 1.91 10.64 -4.17
C GLU A 78 3.17 9.83 -3.92
N MET A 79 3.29 8.68 -4.63
CA MET A 79 4.49 7.86 -4.62
C MET A 79 4.66 7.10 -5.93
N TRP A 80 5.89 6.74 -6.25
CA TRP A 80 6.17 5.70 -7.23
C TRP A 80 6.11 4.34 -6.54
N ILE A 81 5.48 3.38 -7.22
CA ILE A 81 5.45 1.98 -6.82
C ILE A 81 6.17 1.17 -7.90
N GLY A 82 7.21 0.46 -7.50
CA GLY A 82 7.92 -0.49 -8.36
C GLY A 82 7.76 -1.91 -7.81
N VAL A 83 7.27 -2.83 -8.64
CA VAL A 83 7.04 -4.24 -8.28
C VAL A 83 7.83 -5.13 -9.21
N PHE A 84 8.52 -6.14 -8.66
CA PHE A 84 9.50 -6.94 -9.39
C PHE A 84 9.31 -8.43 -9.15
N LYS A 85 9.11 -9.20 -10.23
CA LYS A 85 8.98 -10.65 -10.15
C LYS A 85 10.26 -11.30 -9.62
N PRO A 86 10.17 -12.34 -8.78
CA PRO A 86 11.33 -12.98 -8.18
C PRO A 86 12.37 -13.49 -9.20
N VAL A 87 11.91 -13.89 -10.38
CA VAL A 87 12.82 -14.35 -11.47
C VAL A 87 13.72 -13.22 -11.94
N MET A 88 13.15 -12.01 -12.15
CA MET A 88 13.91 -10.83 -12.53
C MET A 88 14.90 -10.43 -11.44
N VAL A 89 14.44 -10.34 -10.19
CA VAL A 89 15.30 -9.98 -9.05
C VAL A 89 16.51 -10.92 -8.95
N ARG A 90 16.28 -12.23 -9.09
CA ARG A 90 17.39 -13.23 -9.07
C ARG A 90 18.38 -13.04 -10.21
N ARG A 91 17.92 -12.58 -11.38
CA ARG A 91 18.76 -12.36 -12.56
C ARG A 91 19.62 -11.11 -12.45
N VAL A 92 19.10 -10.04 -11.88
CA VAL A 92 19.76 -8.72 -11.90
C VAL A 92 20.48 -8.34 -10.60
N ALA A 93 19.98 -8.77 -9.44
CA ALA A 93 20.57 -8.46 -8.13
C ALA A 93 21.77 -9.39 -7.86
N LEU A 94 22.87 -9.23 -8.63
CA LEU A 94 24.07 -10.07 -8.56
C LEU A 94 25.12 -9.53 -7.59
N ASP A 95 25.18 -8.22 -7.43
CA ASP A 95 26.15 -7.56 -6.56
C ASP A 95 25.95 -7.99 -5.09
N PRO A 96 27.02 -8.06 -4.29
CA PRO A 96 26.97 -8.47 -2.89
C PRO A 96 25.92 -7.71 -2.08
N THR A 97 25.82 -6.39 -2.26
CA THR A 97 24.88 -5.54 -1.55
C THR A 97 23.42 -5.76 -2.01
N ALA A 98 23.20 -6.00 -3.31
CA ALA A 98 21.89 -6.24 -3.87
C ALA A 98 21.35 -7.66 -3.60
N LYS A 99 22.17 -8.61 -3.16
CA LYS A 99 21.74 -10.00 -2.86
C LYS A 99 20.63 -10.08 -1.81
N ILE A 100 20.56 -9.11 -0.90
CA ILE A 100 19.51 -9.03 0.11
C ILE A 100 18.11 -8.92 -0.53
N LEU A 101 17.99 -8.30 -1.71
CA LEU A 101 16.73 -8.15 -2.46
C LEU A 101 16.11 -9.49 -2.89
N ARG A 102 16.89 -10.58 -2.87
CA ARG A 102 16.42 -11.95 -3.19
C ARG A 102 15.77 -12.66 -2.00
N GLN A 103 15.90 -12.10 -0.80
CA GLN A 103 15.35 -12.70 0.41
C GLN A 103 13.85 -12.41 0.52
N ALA A 104 13.12 -13.31 1.17
CA ALA A 104 11.69 -13.09 1.41
C ALA A 104 11.43 -12.21 2.64
N ASN A 105 12.29 -12.29 3.65
CA ASN A 105 12.18 -11.53 4.89
C ASN A 105 13.58 -11.27 5.48
N PRO A 106 14.36 -10.35 4.89
CA PRO A 106 15.67 -10.00 5.45
C PRO A 106 15.50 -9.23 6.76
N PRO A 107 16.47 -9.39 7.70
CA PRO A 107 16.53 -8.53 8.87
C PRO A 107 17.00 -7.13 8.48
N GLY A 108 16.49 -6.09 9.18
CA GLY A 108 16.92 -4.71 8.95
C GLY A 108 15.78 -3.70 8.91
N GLU A 109 16.12 -2.47 8.59
CA GLU A 109 15.22 -1.34 8.41
C GLU A 109 15.24 -0.91 6.95
N PHE A 110 14.07 -0.96 6.32
CA PHE A 110 13.95 -0.80 4.88
C PHE A 110 13.20 0.49 4.49
N CYS A 111 13.40 1.54 5.28
CA CYS A 111 12.94 2.89 4.95
C CYS A 111 14.10 3.87 5.15
N ARG A 112 14.47 4.59 4.10
CA ARG A 112 15.53 5.60 4.14
C ARG A 112 15.13 6.86 3.38
N ARG A 113 15.68 7.99 3.81
CA ARG A 113 15.41 9.29 3.17
C ARG A 113 16.50 9.67 2.20
N LEU A 114 16.12 9.77 0.94
CA LEU A 114 16.99 10.21 -0.14
C LEU A 114 17.31 11.71 -0.05
N PRO A 115 18.52 12.13 -0.40
CA PRO A 115 18.82 13.51 -0.73
C PRO A 115 17.92 14.01 -1.88
N GLN A 116 17.58 15.30 -1.87
CA GLN A 116 16.70 15.89 -2.88
C GLN A 116 17.18 15.65 -4.32
N ARG A 117 18.48 15.69 -4.56
CA ARG A 117 19.08 15.42 -5.87
C ARG A 117 18.75 14.01 -6.37
N ASP A 118 18.91 13.01 -5.50
CA ASP A 118 18.71 11.60 -5.87
C ASP A 118 17.22 11.29 -6.04
N LEU A 119 16.36 11.92 -5.21
CA LEU A 119 14.91 11.86 -5.40
C LEU A 119 14.49 12.34 -6.79
N VAL A 120 14.88 13.54 -7.18
CA VAL A 120 14.50 14.12 -8.49
C VAL A 120 14.99 13.24 -9.63
N ARG A 121 16.22 12.76 -9.57
CA ARG A 121 16.80 11.89 -10.58
C ARG A 121 16.03 10.56 -10.72
N LEU A 122 15.64 9.95 -9.61
CA LEU A 122 14.82 8.73 -9.65
C LEU A 122 13.41 9.00 -10.19
N GLU A 123 12.79 10.13 -9.81
CA GLU A 123 11.46 10.51 -10.34
C GLU A 123 11.48 10.66 -11.87
N GLU A 124 12.50 11.31 -12.42
CA GLU A 124 12.68 11.48 -13.87
C GLU A 124 12.89 10.13 -14.55
N SER A 125 13.82 9.31 -14.05
CA SER A 125 14.09 7.98 -14.56
C SER A 125 12.85 7.07 -14.55
N PHE A 126 12.11 7.07 -13.45
CA PHE A 126 10.89 6.26 -13.34
C PHE A 126 9.79 6.72 -14.29
N ALA A 127 9.69 8.03 -14.53
CA ALA A 127 8.75 8.57 -15.50
C ALA A 127 9.08 8.12 -16.93
N GLU A 128 10.35 8.15 -17.31
CA GLU A 128 10.82 7.66 -18.63
C GLU A 128 10.55 6.16 -18.82
N ILE A 129 10.87 5.35 -17.79
CA ILE A 129 10.64 3.90 -17.82
C ILE A 129 9.14 3.62 -17.93
N ALA A 130 8.31 4.27 -17.12
CA ALA A 130 6.86 4.08 -17.13
C ALA A 130 6.21 4.49 -18.46
N ALA A 131 6.76 5.51 -19.14
CA ALA A 131 6.30 5.92 -20.47
C ALA A 131 6.60 4.90 -21.58
N ALA A 132 7.52 3.95 -21.33
CA ALA A 132 7.91 2.90 -22.29
C ALA A 132 7.13 1.59 -22.08
N ASN A 133 6.03 1.59 -21.35
CA ASN A 133 5.28 0.39 -20.94
C ASN A 133 4.69 -0.43 -22.11
N ASP A 134 4.48 0.18 -23.27
CA ASP A 134 4.05 -0.46 -24.53
C ASP A 134 5.20 -1.20 -25.23
N ARG A 135 6.47 -0.85 -24.92
CA ARG A 135 7.67 -1.45 -25.49
C ARG A 135 8.30 -2.45 -24.53
N ARG A 136 7.73 -3.65 -24.48
CA ARG A 136 8.05 -4.71 -23.52
C ARG A 136 9.54 -4.92 -23.22
N GLY A 137 10.38 -5.00 -24.25
CA GLY A 137 11.83 -5.23 -24.07
C GLY A 137 12.50 -4.05 -23.36
N LEU A 138 12.19 -2.83 -23.78
CA LEU A 138 12.71 -1.60 -23.19
C LEU A 138 12.19 -1.41 -21.76
N PHE A 139 10.91 -1.67 -21.53
CA PHE A 139 10.30 -1.57 -20.19
C PHE A 139 10.94 -2.55 -19.20
N ASN A 140 11.13 -3.83 -19.57
CA ASN A 140 11.79 -4.83 -18.72
C ASN A 140 13.26 -4.47 -18.44
N ALA A 141 13.98 -3.92 -19.41
CA ALA A 141 15.34 -3.40 -19.19
C ALA A 141 15.33 -2.20 -18.23
N GLY A 142 14.38 -1.28 -18.41
CA GLY A 142 14.16 -0.15 -17.51
C GLY A 142 13.82 -0.58 -16.08
N LEU A 143 12.97 -1.59 -15.90
CA LEU A 143 12.67 -2.16 -14.58
C LEU A 143 13.92 -2.72 -13.90
N SER A 144 14.81 -3.37 -14.66
CA SER A 144 16.07 -3.89 -14.14
C SER A 144 16.98 -2.75 -13.64
N TYR A 145 17.06 -1.68 -14.43
CA TYR A 145 17.77 -0.47 -14.06
C TYR A 145 17.17 0.20 -12.82
N ALA A 146 15.83 0.41 -12.80
CA ALA A 146 15.12 1.03 -11.69
C ALA A 146 15.33 0.28 -10.36
N LEU A 147 15.29 -1.06 -10.39
CA LEU A 147 15.55 -1.91 -9.23
C LEU A 147 16.94 -1.64 -8.63
N LEU A 148 17.98 -1.70 -9.47
CA LEU A 148 19.37 -1.60 -9.02
C LEU A 148 19.73 -0.16 -8.61
N ASP A 149 19.27 0.84 -9.38
CA ASP A 149 19.53 2.24 -9.07
C ASP A 149 18.82 2.67 -7.78
N ALA A 150 17.52 2.32 -7.61
CA ALA A 150 16.80 2.59 -6.37
C ALA A 150 17.49 1.93 -5.17
N TRP A 151 17.99 0.69 -5.31
CA TRP A 151 18.74 0.03 -4.26
C TRP A 151 20.05 0.73 -3.92
N GLN A 152 20.82 1.12 -4.93
CA GLN A 152 22.08 1.83 -4.73
C GLN A 152 21.89 3.17 -4.02
N GLN A 153 20.83 3.93 -4.36
CA GLN A 153 20.53 5.18 -3.67
C GLN A 153 20.05 4.92 -2.24
N PHE A 154 19.25 3.87 -2.03
CA PHE A 154 18.80 3.47 -0.70
C PHE A 154 19.97 3.16 0.23
N GLU A 155 20.99 2.42 -0.22
CA GLU A 155 22.14 2.07 0.61
C GLU A 155 22.95 3.29 1.09
N ARG A 156 22.93 4.37 0.33
CA ARG A 156 23.64 5.63 0.63
C ARG A 156 22.82 6.63 1.42
N ALA A 157 21.52 6.39 1.52
CA ALA A 157 20.57 7.32 2.11
C ALA A 157 20.54 7.25 3.64
N ALA A 158 20.04 8.32 4.27
CA ALA A 158 19.90 8.40 5.71
C ALA A 158 18.74 7.55 6.23
N GLU A 159 18.93 6.90 7.37
CA GLU A 159 17.88 6.13 8.04
C GLU A 159 16.72 7.03 8.49
N VAL A 160 15.51 6.52 8.39
CA VAL A 160 14.30 7.18 8.88
C VAL A 160 13.99 6.64 10.27
N PRO A 161 13.70 7.51 11.25
CA PRO A 161 13.34 7.05 12.59
C PRO A 161 12.14 6.12 12.58
N VAL A 162 12.26 5.00 13.27
CA VAL A 162 11.25 3.96 13.36
C VAL A 162 10.75 3.84 14.80
N ARG A 163 9.52 3.38 14.98
CA ARG A 163 8.94 3.04 16.28
C ARG A 163 8.35 1.64 16.24
N ASP A 164 8.60 0.87 17.30
CA ASP A 164 7.99 -0.44 17.43
C ASP A 164 6.48 -0.32 17.65
N VAL A 165 5.74 -1.22 17.04
CA VAL A 165 4.28 -1.32 17.12
C VAL A 165 3.91 -2.63 17.81
N HIS A 166 2.94 -2.57 18.71
CA HIS A 166 2.45 -3.76 19.37
C HIS A 166 1.88 -4.76 18.34
N PRO A 167 2.26 -6.04 18.39
CA PRO A 167 1.85 -7.03 17.39
C PRO A 167 0.34 -7.13 17.16
N ALA A 168 -0.48 -6.88 18.20
CA ALA A 168 -1.93 -6.86 18.08
C ALA A 168 -2.45 -5.72 17.19
N VAL A 169 -1.76 -4.57 17.14
CA VAL A 169 -2.15 -3.42 16.29
C VAL A 169 -1.92 -3.75 14.84
N GLU A 170 -0.75 -4.29 14.53
CA GLU A 170 -0.43 -4.72 13.17
C GLU A 170 -1.34 -5.86 12.71
N LYS A 171 -1.53 -6.88 13.56
CA LYS A 171 -2.45 -8.00 13.28
C LYS A 171 -3.87 -7.51 13.01
N ALA A 172 -4.38 -6.55 13.80
CA ALA A 172 -5.68 -5.97 13.58
C ALA A 172 -5.76 -5.19 12.26
N ALA A 173 -4.76 -4.38 11.94
CA ALA A 173 -4.70 -3.66 10.68
C ALA A 173 -4.72 -4.61 9.47
N ARG A 174 -3.96 -5.70 9.55
CA ARG A 174 -3.93 -6.76 8.55
C ARG A 174 -5.28 -7.47 8.40
N LEU A 175 -5.88 -7.92 9.50
CA LEU A 175 -7.19 -8.59 9.48
C LEU A 175 -8.27 -7.72 8.84
N ILE A 176 -8.26 -6.42 9.13
CA ILE A 176 -9.22 -5.47 8.54
C ILE A 176 -9.02 -5.37 7.01
N ARG A 177 -7.79 -5.40 6.55
CA ARG A 177 -7.46 -5.31 5.12
C ARG A 177 -7.74 -6.60 4.36
N ASP A 178 -7.30 -7.74 4.90
CA ASP A 178 -7.21 -9.00 4.15
C ASP A 178 -8.52 -9.81 4.20
N GLU A 179 -9.40 -9.56 5.17
CA GLU A 179 -10.63 -10.34 5.30
C GLU A 179 -11.77 -9.80 4.45
N THR A 180 -12.31 -10.70 3.63
CA THR A 180 -13.49 -10.44 2.79
C THR A 180 -14.77 -10.32 3.60
N ALA A 181 -14.88 -11.02 4.74
CA ALA A 181 -16.01 -10.92 5.64
C ALA A 181 -15.81 -9.80 6.66
N ALA A 182 -16.83 -8.99 6.89
CA ALA A 182 -16.78 -7.92 7.88
C ALA A 182 -16.76 -8.51 9.30
N LEU A 183 -15.55 -8.67 9.88
CA LEU A 183 -15.41 -9.01 11.30
C LEU A 183 -16.11 -7.98 12.19
N SER A 184 -16.77 -8.43 13.23
CA SER A 184 -17.19 -7.55 14.33
C SER A 184 -15.96 -6.98 15.05
N LEU A 185 -16.13 -5.93 15.83
CA LEU A 185 -15.02 -5.37 16.62
C LEU A 185 -14.51 -6.39 17.66
N ASP A 186 -15.42 -7.16 18.24
CA ASP A 186 -15.08 -8.16 19.26
C ASP A 186 -14.33 -9.36 18.66
N GLU A 187 -14.73 -9.84 17.49
CA GLU A 187 -14.00 -10.88 16.75
C GLU A 187 -12.62 -10.43 16.34
N LEU A 188 -12.50 -9.19 15.83
CA LEU A 188 -11.21 -8.60 15.49
C LEU A 188 -10.29 -8.54 16.70
N ALA A 189 -10.80 -8.06 17.83
CA ALA A 189 -10.06 -7.95 19.08
C ALA A 189 -9.64 -9.31 19.62
N LYS A 190 -10.56 -10.29 19.62
CA LYS A 190 -10.29 -11.68 20.00
C LYS A 190 -9.16 -12.28 19.15
N ARG A 191 -9.21 -12.12 17.83
CA ARG A 191 -8.15 -12.59 16.93
C ARG A 191 -6.83 -11.87 17.12
N ALA A 192 -6.87 -10.57 17.47
CA ALA A 192 -5.67 -9.80 17.83
C ALA A 192 -5.12 -10.13 19.23
N GLY A 193 -5.82 -10.92 20.04
CA GLY A 193 -5.41 -11.30 21.39
C GLY A 193 -5.64 -10.22 22.43
N LEU A 194 -6.59 -9.30 22.22
CA LEU A 194 -6.93 -8.20 23.14
C LEU A 194 -8.44 -8.07 23.30
N SER A 195 -8.90 -7.31 24.32
CA SER A 195 -10.27 -6.82 24.36
C SER A 195 -10.52 -5.70 23.35
N ALA A 196 -11.75 -5.50 22.90
CA ALA A 196 -12.12 -4.47 21.92
C ALA A 196 -11.71 -3.05 22.39
N THR A 197 -11.93 -2.75 23.66
CA THR A 197 -11.54 -1.46 24.28
C THR A 197 -10.04 -1.26 24.27
N ARG A 198 -9.27 -2.28 24.67
CA ARG A 198 -7.81 -2.22 24.68
C ARG A 198 -7.22 -2.08 23.29
N LEU A 199 -7.72 -2.87 22.33
CA LEU A 199 -7.30 -2.80 20.95
C LEU A 199 -7.58 -1.41 20.35
N SER A 200 -8.78 -0.88 20.52
CA SER A 200 -9.17 0.45 20.00
C SER A 200 -8.29 1.56 20.54
N ARG A 201 -8.02 1.53 21.86
CA ARG A 201 -7.13 2.51 22.51
C ARG A 201 -5.71 2.40 22.02
N LEU A 202 -5.16 1.19 21.98
CA LEU A 202 -3.78 0.93 21.56
C LEU A 202 -3.56 1.28 20.09
N PHE A 203 -4.50 0.91 19.23
CA PHE A 203 -4.47 1.25 17.80
C PHE A 203 -4.40 2.77 17.60
N LYS A 204 -5.31 3.52 18.23
CA LYS A 204 -5.31 4.99 18.16
C LYS A 204 -4.02 5.60 18.74
N GLN A 205 -3.54 5.09 19.86
CA GLN A 205 -2.31 5.59 20.50
C GLN A 205 -1.09 5.40 19.60
N GLN A 206 -0.98 4.25 18.95
CA GLN A 206 0.18 3.92 18.12
C GLN A 206 0.08 4.42 16.68
N THR A 207 -1.11 4.48 16.10
CA THR A 207 -1.29 4.91 14.70
C THR A 207 -1.77 6.36 14.56
N GLY A 208 -2.30 6.97 15.62
CA GLY A 208 -2.99 8.26 15.56
C GLY A 208 -4.42 8.18 15.03
N VAL A 209 -4.79 7.09 14.35
CA VAL A 209 -6.09 6.89 13.69
C VAL A 209 -7.01 6.03 14.58
N ALA A 210 -8.29 6.39 14.69
CA ALA A 210 -9.24 5.52 15.39
C ALA A 210 -9.47 4.22 14.60
N LEU A 211 -9.46 3.07 15.30
CA LEU A 211 -9.64 1.76 14.69
C LEU A 211 -10.92 1.66 13.83
N VAL A 212 -12.01 2.28 14.28
CA VAL A 212 -13.28 2.33 13.55
C VAL A 212 -13.15 3.14 12.26
N ASP A 213 -12.40 4.23 12.27
CA ASP A 213 -12.19 5.06 11.08
C ASP A 213 -11.31 4.35 10.06
N PHE A 214 -10.27 3.66 10.51
CA PHE A 214 -9.45 2.80 9.66
C PHE A 214 -10.31 1.71 8.99
N ARG A 215 -11.12 0.97 9.76
CA ARG A 215 -12.06 -0.04 9.22
C ARG A 215 -13.03 0.54 8.19
N ASN A 216 -13.58 1.71 8.47
CA ASN A 216 -14.54 2.35 7.56
C ASN A 216 -13.87 2.77 6.26
N ARG A 217 -12.63 3.28 6.30
CA ARG A 217 -11.85 3.58 5.09
C ARG A 217 -11.64 2.32 4.26
N GLN A 218 -11.20 1.21 4.86
CA GLN A 218 -10.99 -0.06 4.16
C GLN A 218 -12.27 -0.61 3.52
N ARG A 219 -13.43 -0.47 4.18
CA ARG A 219 -14.72 -0.83 3.60
C ARG A 219 -15.12 0.05 2.41
N ILE A 220 -14.83 1.33 2.46
CA ILE A 220 -15.06 2.23 1.31
C ILE A 220 -14.15 1.84 0.15
N GLU A 221 -12.89 1.54 0.41
CA GLU A 221 -11.93 1.05 -0.58
C GLU A 221 -12.46 -0.16 -1.30
N ARG A 222 -12.85 -1.16 -0.54
CA ARG A 222 -13.44 -2.37 -1.08
C ARG A 222 -14.73 -2.11 -1.87
N PHE A 223 -15.61 -1.23 -1.40
CA PHE A 223 -16.80 -0.84 -2.15
C PHE A 223 -16.42 -0.25 -3.51
N LEU A 224 -15.43 0.64 -3.57
CA LEU A 224 -14.99 1.27 -4.82
C LEU A 224 -14.41 0.26 -5.81
N GLU A 225 -13.70 -0.75 -5.33
CA GLU A 225 -13.23 -1.88 -6.14
C GLU A 225 -14.40 -2.68 -6.70
N LEU A 226 -15.26 -3.18 -5.84
CA LEU A 226 -16.41 -4.00 -6.23
C LEU A 226 -17.34 -3.27 -7.20
N TYR A 227 -17.58 -1.98 -6.96
CA TYR A 227 -18.44 -1.15 -7.81
C TYR A 227 -17.76 -0.71 -9.11
N GLY A 228 -16.42 -0.64 -9.12
CA GLY A 228 -15.61 -0.20 -10.26
C GLY A 228 -15.34 -1.27 -11.32
N THR A 229 -15.57 -2.54 -11.05
CA THR A 229 -15.21 -3.68 -11.93
C THR A 229 -16.13 -3.88 -13.15
N GLY A 230 -17.08 -2.98 -13.41
CA GLY A 230 -18.00 -3.09 -14.58
C GLY A 230 -19.05 -4.20 -14.45
N GLN A 231 -19.09 -4.96 -13.37
CA GLN A 231 -20.14 -5.91 -13.09
C GLN A 231 -21.47 -5.16 -12.81
N ARG A 232 -22.60 -5.69 -13.28
CA ARG A 232 -23.93 -5.14 -13.02
C ARG A 232 -24.35 -5.37 -11.56
N ARG A 233 -23.70 -4.64 -10.62
CA ARG A 233 -24.05 -4.67 -9.19
C ARG A 233 -24.75 -3.37 -8.80
N THR A 234 -25.75 -3.49 -7.92
CA THR A 234 -26.32 -2.30 -7.30
C THR A 234 -25.36 -1.71 -6.28
N MET A 235 -25.47 -0.42 -6.00
CA MET A 235 -24.70 0.21 -4.92
C MET A 235 -24.97 -0.44 -3.56
N SER A 236 -26.19 -0.92 -3.34
CA SER A 236 -26.59 -1.60 -2.09
C SER A 236 -25.84 -2.92 -1.94
N ASP A 237 -25.83 -3.74 -3.00
CA ASP A 237 -25.15 -5.06 -2.96
C ASP A 237 -23.64 -4.88 -2.76
N ALA A 238 -23.02 -3.96 -3.50
CA ALA A 238 -21.59 -3.66 -3.35
C ALA A 238 -21.26 -3.14 -1.94
N ALA A 239 -22.13 -2.33 -1.33
CA ALA A 239 -21.93 -1.84 0.02
C ALA A 239 -22.04 -2.95 1.08
N LEU A 240 -23.02 -3.84 0.95
CA LEU A 240 -23.17 -4.99 1.85
C LEU A 240 -21.98 -5.95 1.71
N GLU A 241 -21.55 -6.25 0.48
CA GLU A 241 -20.38 -7.10 0.22
C GLU A 241 -19.07 -6.46 0.71
N ALA A 242 -18.98 -5.13 0.69
CA ALA A 242 -17.87 -4.39 1.28
C ALA A 242 -17.87 -4.40 2.82
N GLY A 243 -18.89 -5.01 3.43
CA GLY A 243 -18.97 -5.23 4.88
C GLY A 243 -19.70 -4.14 5.65
N PHE A 244 -20.52 -3.31 4.99
CA PHE A 244 -21.45 -2.42 5.71
C PHE A 244 -22.69 -3.18 6.15
N GLY A 245 -23.16 -2.91 7.38
CA GLY A 245 -24.36 -3.58 7.91
C GLY A 245 -25.68 -3.05 7.32
N SER A 246 -25.66 -1.87 6.67
CA SER A 246 -26.83 -1.31 5.99
C SER A 246 -26.44 -0.20 5.01
N TYR A 247 -27.30 0.05 4.03
CA TYR A 247 -27.11 1.15 3.08
C TYR A 247 -27.08 2.56 3.73
N PRO A 248 -27.93 2.89 4.72
CA PRO A 248 -27.81 4.17 5.43
C PRO A 248 -26.48 4.36 6.14
N GLN A 249 -25.93 3.30 6.75
CA GLN A 249 -24.58 3.33 7.34
C GLN A 249 -23.53 3.61 6.29
N PHE A 250 -23.56 2.86 5.18
CA PHE A 250 -22.68 3.07 4.04
C PHE A 250 -22.75 4.52 3.53
N HIS A 251 -23.95 5.03 3.23
CA HIS A 251 -24.16 6.37 2.68
C HIS A 251 -23.52 7.45 3.57
N ARG A 252 -23.75 7.38 4.88
CA ARG A 252 -23.18 8.34 5.85
C ARG A 252 -21.66 8.28 5.89
N ILE A 253 -21.09 7.05 5.89
CA ILE A 253 -19.63 6.86 5.94
C ILE A 253 -19.00 7.25 4.61
N PHE A 254 -19.60 6.86 3.49
CA PHE A 254 -19.13 7.23 2.15
C PHE A 254 -19.04 8.74 1.99
N LYS A 255 -20.12 9.48 2.34
CA LYS A 255 -20.12 10.95 2.28
C LYS A 255 -19.02 11.56 3.16
N ARG A 256 -18.78 10.99 4.34
CA ARG A 256 -17.73 11.48 5.25
C ARG A 256 -16.32 11.22 4.70
N VAL A 257 -16.08 10.06 4.08
CA VAL A 257 -14.74 9.65 3.59
C VAL A 257 -14.43 10.24 2.21
N ILE A 258 -15.40 10.24 1.30
CA ILE A 258 -15.22 10.68 -0.10
C ILE A 258 -15.56 12.16 -0.31
N GLY A 259 -16.33 12.77 0.60
CA GLY A 259 -16.74 14.17 0.52
C GLY A 259 -18.01 14.45 -0.31
N CYS A 260 -18.55 13.45 -1.03
CA CYS A 260 -19.81 13.58 -1.77
C CYS A 260 -20.73 12.36 -1.53
N SER A 261 -22.00 12.46 -1.93
CA SER A 261 -22.91 11.32 -1.79
C SER A 261 -22.54 10.19 -2.79
N PRO A 262 -22.91 8.93 -2.50
CA PRO A 262 -22.73 7.84 -3.46
C PRO A 262 -23.42 8.09 -4.81
N GLY A 263 -24.60 8.74 -4.79
CA GLY A 263 -25.33 9.13 -6.00
C GLY A 263 -24.55 10.14 -6.85
N ASP A 264 -24.04 11.20 -6.25
CA ASP A 264 -23.23 12.23 -6.93
C ASP A 264 -21.92 11.63 -7.48
N TYR A 265 -21.32 10.71 -6.73
CA TYR A 265 -20.12 10.01 -7.17
C TYR A 265 -20.38 9.18 -8.44
N ARG A 266 -21.53 8.51 -8.52
CA ARG A 266 -21.94 7.76 -9.70
C ARG A 266 -22.09 8.67 -10.94
N THR A 267 -22.79 9.80 -10.76
CA THR A 267 -23.05 10.74 -11.87
C THR A 267 -21.79 11.40 -12.41
N LYS A 268 -20.77 11.60 -11.58
CA LYS A 268 -19.47 12.14 -12.02
C LYS A 268 -18.56 11.14 -12.74
N ARG A 269 -18.91 9.86 -12.71
CA ARG A 269 -18.14 8.77 -13.34
C ARG A 269 -18.70 8.32 -14.69
N LEU A 270 -19.94 8.72 -15.00
CA LEU A 270 -20.58 8.55 -16.31
C LEU A 270 -20.28 9.75 -17.18
#